data_f842557298b0ac9b5054d2d46d2967ec
#
_entry.id   f842557298b0ac9b5054d2d46d2967ec
#
_cell.length_a   1.000
_cell.length_b   1.000
_cell.length_c   1.000
_cell.angle_alpha   90.00
_cell.angle_beta   90.00
_cell.angle_gamma   90.00
#
_symmetry.space_group_name_H-M   'P 1'
#
loop_
_entity.id
_entity.type
_entity.pdbx_description
1 polymer ?
#
loop_
_entity_poly.entity_id
_entity_poly.type
_entity_poly.pdbx_seq_one_letter_code
_entity_poly.pdbx_strand_id
1 'polypeptide(L)'
;MSKPPISFYNLAWRWHFYAGLFVAPFMILLAITGIIYLFKPQLDPLLYRDLMVVEAGHHTQSADSLLQQVHQAYPKGQVSQYLPAVAADRSAQFVVQDAGRELNVFINPYDGNVLGEQDAKSNLQAVARALHGELMIGTVGDRLVELAAGWGIVLVVSGLYLWWPRGKRSAGVLWPRLNARGRLLWRDLHAVTGFWGSALLLLMLLSGMTWTGFWGKHYADVWNTFPAAMWNDVPKSDQQARELNSATRQTVPWAMENTPMPQSGAHAEHAGHSMGASAPAAPQVSLQQVQDLASTRAVEPGYSITLPTSADGVYTIAVFADDPRNDATLHVDQYTGKVLVDVRWQDYNNVARATELGVMLHEGKMFGALNQIIILLVCLMILLGSVSGLVMWWKRRPEGGLGVPPLRHDLPKWKTAIVIMIGLGVAFPLVGVSLLAVWALDWGVLSRKLKAA
;
A
#
# COMPACT_ATOMS: atom_id res chain seq x y z
N MET A 1 -10.87 24.38 49.69
CA MET A 1 -11.33 23.19 48.96
C MET A 1 -10.31 22.87 47.86
N SER A 2 -9.53 21.83 47.99
CA SER A 2 -8.58 21.38 46.96
C SER A 2 -9.34 20.93 45.72
N LYS A 3 -9.01 21.51 44.53
CA LYS A 3 -9.59 21.08 43.24
C LYS A 3 -9.28 19.61 43.01
N PRO A 4 -10.27 18.79 42.62
CA PRO A 4 -10.00 17.37 42.33
C PRO A 4 -8.92 17.24 41.24
N PRO A 5 -8.00 16.28 41.38
CA PRO A 5 -6.94 16.09 40.39
C PRO A 5 -7.54 15.80 39.01
N ILE A 6 -6.91 16.37 37.96
CA ILE A 6 -7.31 16.12 36.57
C ILE A 6 -7.11 14.61 36.31
N SER A 7 -8.18 13.92 35.99
CA SER A 7 -8.08 12.52 35.65
C SER A 7 -7.42 12.37 34.28
N PHE A 8 -6.53 11.40 34.10
CA PHE A 8 -5.91 11.02 32.83
C PHE A 8 -6.96 10.79 31.73
N TYR A 9 -8.16 10.36 32.12
CA TYR A 9 -9.30 10.20 31.22
C TYR A 9 -9.68 11.48 30.46
N ASN A 10 -9.72 12.63 31.14
CA ASN A 10 -10.06 13.90 30.50
C ASN A 10 -8.97 14.34 29.50
N LEU A 11 -7.71 14.08 29.83
CA LEU A 11 -6.59 14.34 28.94
C LEU A 11 -6.66 13.43 27.69
N ALA A 12 -6.82 12.13 27.89
CA ALA A 12 -6.96 11.15 26.81
C ALA A 12 -8.17 11.48 25.90
N TRP A 13 -9.32 11.84 26.51
CA TRP A 13 -10.51 12.27 25.74
C TRP A 13 -10.25 13.51 24.89
N ARG A 14 -9.51 14.49 25.41
CA ARG A 14 -9.15 15.71 24.67
C ARG A 14 -8.24 15.39 23.48
N TRP A 15 -7.23 14.57 23.69
CA TRP A 15 -6.33 14.14 22.62
C TRP A 15 -7.03 13.29 21.56
N HIS A 16 -7.85 12.35 21.99
CA HIS A 16 -8.67 11.54 21.08
C HIS A 16 -9.61 12.42 20.24
N PHE A 17 -10.15 13.49 20.84
CA PHE A 17 -11.00 14.44 20.13
C PHE A 17 -10.24 15.21 19.04
N TYR A 18 -9.08 15.78 19.34
CA TYR A 18 -8.30 16.52 18.35
C TYR A 18 -7.75 15.61 17.24
N ALA A 19 -7.17 14.48 17.63
CA ALA A 19 -6.71 13.50 16.68
C ALA A 19 -7.85 13.00 15.79
N GLY A 20 -9.04 12.74 16.38
CA GLY A 20 -10.22 12.30 15.64
C GLY A 20 -10.71 13.33 14.62
N LEU A 21 -10.71 14.62 14.97
CA LEU A 21 -11.11 15.67 14.04
C LEU A 21 -10.14 15.81 12.86
N PHE A 22 -8.83 15.63 13.12
CA PHE A 22 -7.80 15.63 12.07
C PHE A 22 -7.86 14.39 11.21
N VAL A 23 -7.97 13.19 11.81
CA VAL A 23 -7.86 11.89 11.13
C VAL A 23 -9.13 11.52 10.35
N ALA A 24 -10.31 11.94 10.82
CA ALA A 24 -11.59 11.50 10.25
C ALA A 24 -11.72 11.72 8.73
N PRO A 25 -11.39 12.88 8.14
CA PRO A 25 -11.48 13.06 6.68
C PRO A 25 -10.56 12.12 5.91
N PHE A 26 -9.36 11.84 6.42
CA PHE A 26 -8.45 10.87 5.82
C PHE A 26 -9.03 9.45 5.90
N MET A 27 -9.52 9.02 7.05
CA MET A 27 -10.11 7.70 7.21
C MET A 27 -11.32 7.48 6.32
N ILE A 28 -12.14 8.50 6.11
CA ILE A 28 -13.27 8.43 5.17
C ILE A 28 -12.76 8.24 3.74
N LEU A 29 -11.79 9.04 3.32
CA LEU A 29 -11.20 8.94 1.98
C LEU A 29 -10.53 7.59 1.76
N LEU A 30 -9.69 7.16 2.72
CA LEU A 30 -8.97 5.88 2.65
C LEU A 30 -9.93 4.68 2.62
N ALA A 31 -11.02 4.72 3.40
CA ALA A 31 -12.02 3.65 3.37
C ALA A 31 -12.76 3.58 2.03
N ILE A 32 -13.13 4.73 1.44
CA ILE A 32 -13.81 4.77 0.14
C ILE A 32 -12.88 4.28 -0.98
N THR A 33 -11.66 4.81 -1.04
CA THR A 33 -10.67 4.41 -2.06
C THR A 33 -10.23 2.96 -1.88
N GLY A 34 -10.13 2.50 -0.63
CA GLY A 34 -9.87 1.11 -0.29
C GLY A 34 -10.99 0.17 -0.79
N ILE A 35 -12.27 0.54 -0.65
CA ILE A 35 -13.40 -0.24 -1.19
C ILE A 35 -13.31 -0.31 -2.73
N ILE A 36 -13.00 0.79 -3.42
CA ILE A 36 -12.85 0.79 -4.87
C ILE A 36 -11.75 -0.19 -5.29
N TYR A 37 -10.59 -0.13 -4.63
CA TYR A 37 -9.45 -1.00 -4.93
C TYR A 37 -9.71 -2.47 -4.55
N LEU A 38 -10.39 -2.71 -3.44
CA LEU A 38 -10.80 -4.04 -2.97
C LEU A 38 -11.61 -4.82 -4.01
N PHE A 39 -12.48 -4.12 -4.74
CA PHE A 39 -13.31 -4.71 -5.79
C PHE A 39 -12.70 -4.62 -7.19
N LYS A 40 -11.42 -4.31 -7.32
CA LYS A 40 -10.71 -4.27 -8.60
C LYS A 40 -10.93 -5.54 -9.45
N PRO A 41 -10.82 -6.79 -8.93
CA PRO A 41 -11.00 -8.00 -9.73
C PRO A 41 -12.39 -8.12 -10.36
N GLN A 42 -13.42 -7.51 -9.75
CA GLN A 42 -14.79 -7.49 -10.26
C GLN A 42 -15.07 -6.25 -11.12
N LEU A 43 -14.57 -5.10 -10.71
CA LEU A 43 -14.84 -3.82 -11.38
C LEU A 43 -14.12 -3.69 -12.72
N ASP A 44 -12.83 -4.09 -12.80
CA ASP A 44 -12.04 -3.88 -14.01
C ASP A 44 -12.61 -4.64 -15.22
N PRO A 45 -12.95 -5.95 -15.15
CA PRO A 45 -13.56 -6.65 -16.27
C PRO A 45 -14.98 -6.15 -16.62
N LEU A 46 -15.67 -5.51 -15.67
CA LEU A 46 -16.98 -4.91 -15.91
C LEU A 46 -16.87 -3.56 -16.63
N LEU A 47 -15.94 -2.70 -16.18
CA LEU A 47 -15.75 -1.35 -16.70
C LEU A 47 -14.99 -1.32 -18.02
N TYR A 48 -14.05 -2.26 -18.20
CA TYR A 48 -13.14 -2.34 -19.34
C TYR A 48 -13.30 -3.66 -20.10
N ARG A 49 -14.56 -4.12 -20.23
CA ARG A 49 -14.88 -5.42 -20.81
C ARG A 49 -14.24 -5.63 -22.18
N ASP A 50 -14.33 -4.62 -23.05
CA ASP A 50 -13.84 -4.70 -24.42
C ASP A 50 -12.31 -4.80 -24.52
N LEU A 51 -11.60 -4.44 -23.46
CA LEU A 51 -10.14 -4.56 -23.35
C LEU A 51 -9.72 -5.88 -22.67
N MET A 52 -10.50 -6.33 -21.68
CA MET A 52 -10.05 -7.39 -20.76
C MET A 52 -10.67 -8.76 -21.02
N VAL A 53 -11.81 -8.82 -21.70
CA VAL A 53 -12.55 -10.06 -21.93
C VAL A 53 -12.50 -10.43 -23.41
N VAL A 54 -12.07 -11.66 -23.69
CA VAL A 54 -11.99 -12.20 -25.04
C VAL A 54 -12.75 -13.52 -25.13
N GLU A 55 -13.14 -13.91 -26.34
CA GLU A 55 -13.65 -15.26 -26.58
C GLU A 55 -12.49 -16.27 -26.54
N ALA A 56 -12.68 -17.34 -25.75
CA ALA A 56 -11.67 -18.39 -25.64
C ALA A 56 -11.50 -19.11 -26.95
N GLY A 57 -10.28 -19.09 -27.50
CA GLY A 57 -9.88 -19.84 -28.71
C GLY A 57 -9.23 -21.19 -28.38
N HIS A 58 -8.87 -21.93 -29.40
CA HIS A 58 -8.24 -23.26 -29.24
C HIS A 58 -6.73 -23.21 -29.00
N HIS A 59 -6.04 -22.22 -29.57
CA HIS A 59 -4.59 -22.07 -29.50
C HIS A 59 -4.23 -20.59 -29.26
N THR A 60 -3.35 -20.35 -28.32
CA THR A 60 -2.77 -19.04 -28.10
C THR A 60 -1.57 -18.83 -29.04
N GLN A 61 -1.36 -17.59 -29.48
CA GLN A 61 -0.14 -17.20 -30.16
C GLN A 61 1.05 -17.18 -29.17
N SER A 62 2.27 -17.31 -29.71
CA SER A 62 3.47 -17.17 -28.89
C SER A 62 3.62 -15.73 -28.37
N ALA A 63 4.27 -15.60 -27.19
CA ALA A 63 4.56 -14.30 -26.63
C ALA A 63 5.37 -13.40 -27.57
N ASP A 64 6.27 -14.00 -28.38
CA ASP A 64 7.04 -13.28 -29.38
C ASP A 64 6.16 -12.73 -30.51
N SER A 65 5.17 -13.53 -30.98
CA SER A 65 4.20 -13.07 -31.96
C SER A 65 3.37 -11.91 -31.45
N LEU A 66 2.87 -12.02 -30.22
CA LEU A 66 2.11 -10.94 -29.57
C LEU A 66 2.97 -9.67 -29.40
N LEU A 67 4.22 -9.81 -28.97
CA LEU A 67 5.17 -8.69 -28.86
C LEU A 67 5.39 -8.01 -30.21
N GLN A 68 5.51 -8.78 -31.29
CA GLN A 68 5.66 -8.23 -32.64
C GLN A 68 4.43 -7.41 -33.06
N GLN A 69 3.21 -7.86 -32.74
CA GLN A 69 1.97 -7.11 -33.03
C GLN A 69 1.94 -5.78 -32.25
N VAL A 70 2.35 -5.80 -30.99
CA VAL A 70 2.44 -4.57 -30.19
C VAL A 70 3.48 -3.60 -30.76
N HIS A 71 4.65 -4.09 -31.20
CA HIS A 71 5.65 -3.25 -31.87
C HIS A 71 5.14 -2.65 -33.20
N GLN A 72 4.30 -3.38 -33.94
CA GLN A 72 3.67 -2.84 -35.17
C GLN A 72 2.66 -1.74 -34.85
N ALA A 73 1.87 -1.92 -33.76
CA ALA A 73 0.90 -0.92 -33.33
C ALA A 73 1.56 0.32 -32.69
N TYR A 74 2.69 0.11 -32.00
CA TYR A 74 3.45 1.18 -31.31
C TYR A 74 4.93 1.20 -31.76
N PRO A 75 5.22 1.65 -33.01
CA PRO A 75 6.57 1.56 -33.58
C PRO A 75 7.62 2.40 -32.86
N LYS A 76 7.20 3.41 -32.09
CA LYS A 76 8.08 4.25 -31.26
C LYS A 76 7.99 3.92 -29.78
N GLY A 77 7.07 3.07 -29.41
CA GLY A 77 6.85 2.65 -28.02
C GLY A 77 7.93 1.67 -27.55
N GLN A 78 8.39 1.86 -26.33
CA GLN A 78 9.27 0.90 -25.67
C GLN A 78 8.43 -0.03 -24.81
N VAL A 79 8.42 -1.32 -25.14
CA VAL A 79 7.77 -2.34 -24.32
C VAL A 79 8.65 -2.63 -23.11
N SER A 80 8.11 -2.45 -21.92
CA SER A 80 8.83 -2.66 -20.66
C SER A 80 8.40 -3.93 -19.94
N GLN A 81 7.16 -4.39 -20.13
CA GLN A 81 6.63 -5.53 -19.39
C GLN A 81 5.56 -6.28 -20.20
N TYR A 82 5.51 -7.59 -20.01
CA TYR A 82 4.48 -8.49 -20.53
C TYR A 82 3.76 -9.19 -19.38
N LEU A 83 2.44 -9.24 -19.44
CA LEU A 83 1.56 -9.97 -18.54
C LEU A 83 0.75 -10.98 -19.36
N PRO A 84 1.03 -12.27 -19.23
CA PRO A 84 0.24 -13.30 -19.89
C PRO A 84 -1.22 -13.29 -19.45
N ALA A 85 -2.11 -13.78 -20.31
CA ALA A 85 -3.50 -13.98 -19.96
C ALA A 85 -3.64 -14.92 -18.75
N VAL A 86 -4.35 -14.47 -17.72
CA VAL A 86 -4.52 -15.24 -16.46
C VAL A 86 -5.61 -16.32 -16.55
N ALA A 87 -6.48 -16.24 -17.56
CA ALA A 87 -7.54 -17.20 -17.84
C ALA A 87 -7.86 -17.22 -19.34
N ALA A 88 -8.53 -18.26 -19.79
CA ALA A 88 -8.83 -18.45 -21.22
C ALA A 88 -9.71 -17.32 -21.81
N ASP A 89 -10.55 -16.68 -20.99
CA ASP A 89 -11.44 -15.59 -21.39
C ASP A 89 -10.84 -14.19 -21.11
N ARG A 90 -9.52 -14.12 -20.94
CA ARG A 90 -8.82 -12.85 -20.63
C ARG A 90 -7.81 -12.49 -21.71
N SER A 91 -7.69 -11.20 -21.96
CA SER A 91 -6.63 -10.64 -22.78
C SER A 91 -5.26 -10.74 -22.09
N ALA A 92 -4.20 -10.82 -22.89
CA ALA A 92 -2.85 -10.54 -22.40
C ALA A 92 -2.59 -9.02 -22.41
N GLN A 93 -1.57 -8.58 -21.70
CA GLN A 93 -1.27 -7.16 -21.57
C GLN A 93 0.22 -6.88 -21.75
N PHE A 94 0.54 -5.79 -22.42
CA PHE A 94 1.88 -5.22 -22.48
C PHE A 94 1.89 -3.83 -21.84
N VAL A 95 2.97 -3.49 -21.14
CA VAL A 95 3.24 -2.13 -20.68
C VAL A 95 4.15 -1.47 -21.68
N VAL A 96 3.70 -0.36 -22.26
CA VAL A 96 4.39 0.38 -23.30
C VAL A 96 4.63 1.81 -22.86
N GLN A 97 5.88 2.26 -22.92
CA GLN A 97 6.23 3.66 -22.75
C GLN A 97 6.17 4.34 -24.13
N ASP A 98 5.19 5.17 -24.37
CA ASP A 98 5.02 5.89 -25.63
C ASP A 98 4.71 7.37 -25.41
N ALA A 99 5.44 8.23 -26.09
CA ALA A 99 5.31 9.70 -26.01
C ALA A 99 5.24 10.24 -24.57
N GLY A 100 6.01 9.66 -23.65
CA GLY A 100 6.06 10.04 -22.22
C GLY A 100 4.88 9.57 -21.39
N ARG A 101 3.98 8.73 -21.95
CA ARG A 101 2.89 8.06 -21.26
C ARG A 101 3.24 6.59 -21.03
N GLU A 102 2.81 6.04 -19.90
CA GLU A 102 2.80 4.64 -19.62
C GLU A 102 1.43 4.07 -19.97
N LEU A 103 1.39 3.16 -20.95
CA LEU A 103 0.18 2.58 -21.50
C LEU A 103 0.09 1.10 -21.15
N ASN A 104 -1.06 0.67 -20.68
CA ASN A 104 -1.45 -0.72 -20.61
C ASN A 104 -2.13 -1.08 -21.94
N VAL A 105 -1.42 -1.80 -22.80
CA VAL A 105 -1.91 -2.25 -24.12
C VAL A 105 -2.46 -3.66 -23.99
N PHE A 106 -3.73 -3.85 -24.32
CA PHE A 106 -4.43 -5.12 -24.24
C PHE A 106 -4.44 -5.80 -25.60
N ILE A 107 -4.15 -7.09 -25.62
CA ILE A 107 -4.05 -7.89 -26.86
C ILE A 107 -4.78 -9.22 -26.68
N ASN A 108 -5.53 -9.63 -27.71
CA ASN A 108 -6.17 -10.92 -27.73
C ASN A 108 -5.09 -12.02 -27.93
N PRO A 109 -4.93 -12.97 -26.99
CA PRO A 109 -3.87 -13.97 -27.07
C PRO A 109 -4.09 -15.01 -28.18
N TYR A 110 -5.27 -15.08 -28.79
CA TYR A 110 -5.61 -16.07 -29.79
C TYR A 110 -5.36 -15.62 -31.23
N ASP A 111 -5.74 -14.37 -31.54
CA ASP A 111 -5.63 -13.80 -32.89
C ASP A 111 -4.57 -12.69 -33.01
N GLY A 112 -4.00 -12.22 -31.90
CA GLY A 112 -3.00 -11.17 -31.87
C GLY A 112 -3.55 -9.77 -32.12
N ASN A 113 -4.87 -9.58 -32.13
CA ASN A 113 -5.47 -8.26 -32.31
C ASN A 113 -5.24 -7.38 -31.05
N VAL A 114 -4.72 -6.17 -31.27
CA VAL A 114 -4.65 -5.16 -30.22
C VAL A 114 -6.07 -4.63 -29.97
N LEU A 115 -6.59 -4.89 -28.78
CA LEU A 115 -7.94 -4.53 -28.35
C LEU A 115 -8.05 -3.04 -27.99
N GLY A 116 -6.95 -2.44 -27.59
CA GLY A 116 -6.86 -1.05 -27.21
C GLY A 116 -5.84 -0.78 -26.12
N GLU A 117 -5.82 0.46 -25.64
CA GLU A 117 -4.89 0.93 -24.61
C GLU A 117 -5.63 1.58 -23.45
N GLN A 118 -4.98 1.59 -22.29
CA GLN A 118 -5.41 2.34 -21.12
C GLN A 118 -4.21 3.05 -20.50
N ASP A 119 -4.33 4.35 -20.27
CA ASP A 119 -3.30 5.08 -19.53
C ASP A 119 -3.16 4.53 -18.12
N ALA A 120 -1.95 4.15 -17.75
CA ALA A 120 -1.66 3.49 -16.48
C ALA A 120 -1.96 4.38 -15.27
N LYS A 121 -1.95 5.72 -15.43
CA LYS A 121 -2.11 6.70 -14.34
C LYS A 121 -3.53 7.24 -14.19
N SER A 122 -4.36 7.15 -15.23
CA SER A 122 -5.67 7.80 -15.24
C SER A 122 -6.88 6.85 -15.15
N ASN A 123 -6.66 5.54 -15.10
CA ASN A 123 -7.74 4.58 -14.89
C ASN A 123 -8.26 4.63 -13.43
N LEU A 124 -9.47 4.10 -13.21
CA LEU A 124 -10.15 4.16 -11.91
C LEU A 124 -9.28 3.64 -10.77
N GLN A 125 -8.59 2.52 -10.97
CA GLN A 125 -7.79 1.89 -9.92
C GLN A 125 -6.51 2.69 -9.62
N ALA A 126 -5.88 3.25 -10.64
CA ALA A 126 -4.72 4.11 -10.47
C ALA A 126 -5.08 5.39 -9.69
N VAL A 127 -6.20 6.02 -10.03
CA VAL A 127 -6.71 7.21 -9.30
C VAL A 127 -7.06 6.84 -7.86
N ALA A 128 -7.76 5.73 -7.63
CA ALA A 128 -8.09 5.26 -6.28
C ALA A 128 -6.82 5.00 -5.45
N ARG A 129 -5.81 4.35 -6.04
CA ARG A 129 -4.52 4.08 -5.39
C ARG A 129 -3.76 5.36 -5.08
N ALA A 130 -3.67 6.30 -6.03
CA ALA A 130 -3.00 7.59 -5.83
C ALA A 130 -3.70 8.44 -4.74
N LEU A 131 -5.03 8.42 -4.68
CA LEU A 131 -5.77 9.07 -3.59
C LEU A 131 -5.51 8.37 -2.25
N HIS A 132 -5.45 7.03 -2.23
CA HIS A 132 -5.24 6.24 -1.02
C HIS A 132 -3.84 6.43 -0.44
N GLY A 133 -2.79 6.40 -1.27
CA GLY A 133 -1.40 6.45 -0.81
C GLY A 133 -0.83 7.86 -0.68
N GLU A 134 -1.18 8.76 -1.60
CA GLU A 134 -0.50 10.05 -1.75
C GLU A 134 -1.43 11.25 -2.07
N LEU A 135 -2.75 11.07 -1.92
CA LEU A 135 -3.76 12.12 -2.13
C LEU A 135 -3.66 12.81 -3.51
N MET A 136 -3.07 12.16 -4.51
CA MET A 136 -2.73 12.72 -5.83
C MET A 136 -1.81 13.96 -5.80
N ILE A 137 -1.14 14.23 -4.69
CA ILE A 137 -0.20 15.35 -4.53
C ILE A 137 1.22 14.87 -4.17
N GLY A 138 1.53 13.61 -4.48
CA GLY A 138 2.86 13.02 -4.36
C GLY A 138 3.38 13.00 -2.93
N THR A 139 4.67 13.28 -2.72
CA THR A 139 5.35 13.16 -1.44
C THR A 139 4.65 13.89 -0.29
N VAL A 140 4.06 15.05 -0.52
CA VAL A 140 3.32 15.79 0.54
C VAL A 140 2.09 15.01 0.98
N GLY A 141 1.36 14.45 0.02
CA GLY A 141 0.18 13.62 0.29
C GLY A 141 0.55 12.34 1.03
N ASP A 142 1.59 11.66 0.62
CA ASP A 142 2.11 10.47 1.30
C ASP A 142 2.48 10.77 2.78
N ARG A 143 3.17 11.88 3.06
CA ARG A 143 3.46 12.29 4.45
C ARG A 143 2.21 12.61 5.26
N LEU A 144 1.18 13.19 4.64
CA LEU A 144 -0.10 13.47 5.31
C LEU A 144 -0.88 12.18 5.60
N VAL A 145 -0.89 11.21 4.67
CA VAL A 145 -1.49 9.89 4.87
C VAL A 145 -0.76 9.13 5.98
N GLU A 146 0.57 9.11 5.95
CA GLU A 146 1.39 8.50 7.00
C GLU A 146 1.12 9.13 8.38
N LEU A 147 1.08 10.46 8.45
CA LEU A 147 0.75 11.17 9.68
C LEU A 147 -0.65 10.81 10.18
N ALA A 148 -1.64 10.74 9.27
CA ALA A 148 -3.00 10.36 9.62
C ALA A 148 -3.08 8.90 10.09
N ALA A 149 -2.34 7.98 9.49
CA ALA A 149 -2.26 6.58 9.91
C ALA A 149 -1.61 6.46 11.30
N GLY A 150 -0.50 7.15 11.55
CA GLY A 150 0.13 7.19 12.87
C GLY A 150 -0.79 7.74 13.97
N TRP A 151 -1.51 8.85 13.69
CA TRP A 151 -2.54 9.36 14.60
C TRP A 151 -3.75 8.41 14.69
N GLY A 152 -4.06 7.65 13.65
CA GLY A 152 -5.07 6.59 13.67
C GLY A 152 -4.74 5.50 14.69
N ILE A 153 -3.47 5.08 14.78
CA ILE A 153 -3.00 4.13 15.80
C ILE A 153 -3.20 4.72 17.22
N VAL A 154 -2.84 6.00 17.41
CA VAL A 154 -3.07 6.69 18.69
C VAL A 154 -4.57 6.74 19.01
N LEU A 155 -5.44 6.95 18.00
CA LEU A 155 -6.90 6.94 18.18
C LEU A 155 -7.41 5.56 18.60
N VAL A 156 -6.92 4.47 18.02
CA VAL A 156 -7.30 3.10 18.42
C VAL A 156 -6.95 2.87 19.90
N VAL A 157 -5.70 3.14 20.29
CA VAL A 157 -5.23 2.93 21.67
C VAL A 157 -5.99 3.82 22.67
N SER A 158 -6.10 5.12 22.38
CA SER A 158 -6.83 6.05 23.25
C SER A 158 -8.33 5.76 23.28
N GLY A 159 -8.90 5.33 22.15
CA GLY A 159 -10.31 4.91 22.03
C GLY A 159 -10.63 3.71 22.91
N LEU A 160 -9.79 2.66 22.88
CA LEU A 160 -9.93 1.49 23.75
C LEU A 160 -9.83 1.87 25.23
N TYR A 161 -8.89 2.77 25.59
CA TYR A 161 -8.77 3.30 26.94
C TYR A 161 -10.03 4.06 27.39
N LEU A 162 -10.60 4.89 26.52
CA LEU A 162 -11.83 5.65 26.78
C LEU A 162 -13.08 4.76 26.84
N TRP A 163 -13.12 3.73 26.00
CA TRP A 163 -14.18 2.72 25.96
C TRP A 163 -14.17 1.82 27.19
N TRP A 164 -13.01 1.53 27.81
CA TRP A 164 -12.86 0.56 28.88
C TRP A 164 -13.96 0.68 29.94
N PRO A 165 -14.76 -0.38 30.17
CA PRO A 165 -15.92 -0.32 31.05
C PRO A 165 -15.50 -0.11 32.52
N ARG A 166 -16.06 0.93 33.15
CA ARG A 166 -15.87 1.23 34.57
C ARG A 166 -17.06 0.82 35.42
N GLY A 167 -17.98 0.04 34.88
CA GLY A 167 -19.21 -0.45 35.53
C GLY A 167 -19.65 -1.78 34.95
N LYS A 168 -20.71 -2.39 35.56
CA LYS A 168 -21.19 -3.74 35.22
C LYS A 168 -22.16 -3.80 34.01
N ARG A 169 -22.37 -2.68 33.27
CA ARG A 169 -23.35 -2.62 32.16
C ARG A 169 -22.68 -3.01 30.85
N SER A 170 -23.25 -3.99 30.12
CA SER A 170 -22.78 -4.43 28.80
C SER A 170 -23.42 -3.64 27.64
N ALA A 171 -24.65 -3.14 27.81
CA ALA A 171 -25.32 -2.32 26.81
C ALA A 171 -24.67 -0.94 26.67
N GLY A 172 -24.32 -0.55 25.44
CA GLY A 172 -23.50 0.63 25.10
C GLY A 172 -22.00 0.42 25.31
N VAL A 173 -21.57 -0.83 25.59
CA VAL A 173 -20.19 -1.28 25.73
C VAL A 173 -19.88 -2.36 24.68
N LEU A 174 -20.60 -3.47 24.71
CA LEU A 174 -20.41 -4.58 23.77
C LEU A 174 -21.38 -4.55 22.59
N TRP A 175 -22.59 -3.96 22.78
CA TRP A 175 -23.59 -3.75 21.72
C TRP A 175 -24.28 -2.39 21.90
N PRO A 176 -24.61 -1.73 20.77
CA PRO A 176 -25.24 -0.42 20.83
C PRO A 176 -26.69 -0.53 21.31
N ARG A 177 -27.15 0.49 22.03
CA ARG A 177 -28.55 0.64 22.40
C ARG A 177 -29.32 1.25 21.23
N LEU A 178 -29.84 0.42 20.33
CA LEU A 178 -30.52 0.87 19.10
C LEU A 178 -31.80 1.67 19.39
N ASN A 179 -32.43 1.50 20.56
CA ASN A 179 -33.58 2.28 21.02
C ASN A 179 -33.20 3.67 21.53
N ALA A 180 -31.91 3.95 21.72
CA ALA A 180 -31.45 5.26 22.12
C ALA A 180 -31.62 6.26 20.98
N ARG A 181 -31.81 7.55 21.33
CA ARG A 181 -31.94 8.64 20.35
C ARG A 181 -30.84 9.68 20.51
N GLY A 182 -30.68 10.49 19.48
CA GLY A 182 -29.80 11.62 19.50
C GLY A 182 -28.32 11.24 19.72
N ARG A 183 -27.60 11.99 20.54
CA ARG A 183 -26.16 11.81 20.77
C ARG A 183 -25.83 10.46 21.43
N LEU A 184 -26.73 9.88 22.22
CA LEU A 184 -26.48 8.62 22.92
C LEU A 184 -26.33 7.44 21.92
N LEU A 185 -27.18 7.39 20.90
CA LEU A 185 -27.09 6.39 19.82
C LEU A 185 -25.76 6.52 19.09
N TRP A 186 -25.39 7.74 18.67
CA TRP A 186 -24.13 7.97 17.94
C TRP A 186 -22.90 7.61 18.76
N ARG A 187 -22.92 7.88 20.09
CA ARG A 187 -21.86 7.46 20.99
C ARG A 187 -21.74 5.95 21.07
N ASP A 188 -22.84 5.24 21.20
CA ASP A 188 -22.85 3.79 21.30
C ASP A 188 -22.40 3.15 19.98
N LEU A 189 -22.85 3.67 18.84
CA LEU A 189 -22.37 3.24 17.53
C LEU A 189 -20.84 3.45 17.42
N HIS A 190 -20.34 4.63 17.74
CA HIS A 190 -18.90 4.94 17.69
C HIS A 190 -18.08 4.02 18.61
N ALA A 191 -18.50 3.91 19.88
CA ALA A 191 -17.74 3.16 20.87
C ALA A 191 -17.73 1.65 20.64
N VAL A 192 -18.87 1.08 20.24
CA VAL A 192 -19.02 -0.37 20.00
C VAL A 192 -18.33 -0.78 18.71
N THR A 193 -18.54 -0.04 17.60
CA THR A 193 -17.83 -0.34 16.34
C THR A 193 -16.32 -0.11 16.47
N GLY A 194 -15.92 0.95 17.20
CA GLY A 194 -14.51 1.20 17.52
C GLY A 194 -13.87 0.07 18.31
N PHE A 195 -14.56 -0.50 19.29
CA PHE A 195 -14.07 -1.65 20.04
C PHE A 195 -13.93 -2.91 19.17
N TRP A 196 -15.00 -3.34 18.50
CA TRP A 196 -14.99 -4.57 17.70
C TRP A 196 -14.08 -4.45 16.47
N GLY A 197 -13.97 -3.27 15.87
CA GLY A 197 -13.10 -3.02 14.72
C GLY A 197 -11.63 -2.74 15.09
N SER A 198 -11.32 -2.52 16.36
CA SER A 198 -9.99 -2.01 16.78
C SER A 198 -8.81 -2.88 16.33
N ALA A 199 -8.91 -4.21 16.48
CA ALA A 199 -7.83 -5.13 16.11
C ALA A 199 -7.61 -5.15 14.60
N LEU A 200 -8.70 -5.21 13.81
CA LEU A 200 -8.63 -5.21 12.36
C LEU A 200 -8.18 -3.83 11.83
N LEU A 201 -8.69 -2.74 12.40
CA LEU A 201 -8.22 -1.40 12.05
C LEU A 201 -6.73 -1.22 12.36
N LEU A 202 -6.26 -1.73 13.50
CA LEU A 202 -4.84 -1.68 13.83
C LEU A 202 -4.00 -2.49 12.82
N LEU A 203 -4.47 -3.66 12.41
CA LEU A 203 -3.84 -4.44 11.33
C LEU A 203 -3.76 -3.62 10.03
N MET A 204 -4.88 -2.99 9.62
CA MET A 204 -4.94 -2.15 8.42
C MET A 204 -3.94 -0.98 8.49
N LEU A 205 -3.88 -0.29 9.63
CA LEU A 205 -2.99 0.85 9.81
C LEU A 205 -1.51 0.41 9.80
N LEU A 206 -1.17 -0.66 10.52
CA LEU A 206 0.22 -1.15 10.59
C LEU A 206 0.70 -1.70 9.25
N SER A 207 -0.10 -2.52 8.57
CA SER A 207 0.26 -3.05 7.24
C SER A 207 0.32 -1.94 6.18
N GLY A 208 -0.59 -0.94 6.24
CA GLY A 208 -0.53 0.20 5.34
C GLY A 208 0.69 1.09 5.55
N MET A 209 1.19 1.21 6.78
CA MET A 209 2.39 2.01 7.07
C MET A 209 3.67 1.44 6.44
N THR A 210 3.75 0.15 6.16
CA THR A 210 4.93 -0.46 5.51
C THR A 210 5.18 0.10 4.09
N TRP A 211 4.17 0.71 3.48
CA TRP A 211 4.22 1.31 2.14
C TRP A 211 4.38 2.83 2.13
N THR A 212 4.45 3.46 3.31
CA THR A 212 4.65 4.91 3.38
C THR A 212 6.10 5.29 3.10
N GLY A 213 6.29 6.46 2.53
CA GLY A 213 7.59 6.86 2.04
C GLY A 213 8.58 7.29 3.12
N PHE A 214 8.17 7.56 4.37
CA PHE A 214 9.09 7.88 5.47
C PHE A 214 9.23 6.70 6.43
N TRP A 215 8.17 6.34 7.14
CA TRP A 215 8.21 5.23 8.11
C TRP A 215 8.45 3.89 7.42
N GLY A 216 7.74 3.62 6.33
CA GLY A 216 7.86 2.38 5.56
C GLY A 216 9.25 2.19 4.99
N LYS A 217 9.87 3.28 4.46
CA LYS A 217 11.26 3.23 4.00
C LYS A 217 12.22 2.84 5.13
N HIS A 218 12.13 3.48 6.30
CA HIS A 218 13.03 3.14 7.43
C HIS A 218 12.75 1.73 7.96
N TYR A 219 11.50 1.30 7.98
CA TYR A 219 11.13 -0.06 8.33
C TYR A 219 11.74 -1.07 7.34
N ALA A 220 11.66 -0.81 6.05
CA ALA A 220 12.29 -1.63 5.02
C ALA A 220 13.82 -1.66 5.14
N ASP A 221 14.45 -0.52 5.37
CA ASP A 221 15.92 -0.44 5.52
C ASP A 221 16.44 -1.29 6.70
N VAL A 222 15.64 -1.46 7.76
CA VAL A 222 16.01 -2.27 8.95
C VAL A 222 15.61 -3.73 8.78
N TRP A 223 14.43 -4.03 8.25
CA TRP A 223 13.81 -5.35 8.34
C TRP A 223 13.69 -6.10 7.01
N ASN A 224 13.78 -5.39 5.88
CA ASN A 224 13.79 -6.03 4.58
C ASN A 224 15.20 -6.52 4.27
N THR A 225 15.60 -7.58 4.95
CA THR A 225 16.86 -8.28 4.71
C THR A 225 16.59 -9.53 3.88
N PHE A 226 17.41 -9.76 2.88
CA PHE A 226 17.31 -10.90 1.97
C PHE A 226 18.54 -11.81 2.13
N PRO A 227 18.46 -13.07 1.67
CA PRO A 227 19.59 -14.00 1.78
C PRO A 227 20.70 -13.59 0.81
N ALA A 228 21.63 -12.75 1.27
CA ALA A 228 22.72 -12.19 0.48
C ALA A 228 23.59 -13.25 -0.20
N ALA A 229 23.63 -14.47 0.36
CA ALA A 229 24.37 -15.59 -0.23
C ALA A 229 23.89 -15.99 -1.62
N MET A 230 22.61 -15.75 -1.96
CA MET A 230 22.07 -16.03 -3.30
C MET A 230 22.68 -15.16 -4.38
N TRP A 231 23.29 -14.04 -4.00
CA TRP A 231 23.97 -13.10 -4.92
C TRP A 231 25.50 -13.24 -4.92
N ASN A 232 26.11 -14.20 -4.19
CA ASN A 232 27.56 -14.27 -4.06
C ASN A 232 28.26 -14.45 -5.42
N ASP A 233 27.71 -15.31 -6.27
CA ASP A 233 28.28 -15.66 -7.59
C ASP A 233 27.53 -14.99 -8.76
N VAL A 234 26.71 -13.97 -8.47
CA VAL A 234 25.92 -13.25 -9.46
C VAL A 234 26.47 -11.84 -9.63
N PRO A 235 26.80 -11.38 -10.84
CA PRO A 235 27.14 -9.98 -11.11
C PRO A 235 25.96 -9.08 -10.72
N LYS A 236 26.25 -7.97 -10.03
CA LYS A 236 25.25 -7.06 -9.49
C LYS A 236 25.39 -5.70 -10.10
N SER A 237 24.25 -5.05 -10.42
CA SER A 237 24.20 -3.64 -10.75
C SER A 237 24.01 -2.78 -9.49
N ASP A 238 24.14 -1.46 -9.65
CA ASP A 238 23.82 -0.49 -8.58
C ASP A 238 22.30 -0.29 -8.43
N GLN A 239 21.48 -0.84 -9.34
CA GLN A 239 20.04 -0.76 -9.31
C GLN A 239 19.47 -1.74 -8.28
N GLN A 240 18.33 -1.36 -7.69
CA GLN A 240 17.57 -2.21 -6.76
C GLN A 240 16.28 -2.69 -7.41
N ALA A 241 15.80 -3.85 -6.99
CA ALA A 241 14.56 -4.43 -7.52
C ALA A 241 13.32 -3.52 -7.30
N ARG A 242 13.36 -2.61 -6.31
CA ARG A 242 12.31 -1.58 -6.12
C ARG A 242 12.10 -0.70 -7.35
N GLU A 243 13.11 -0.53 -8.21
CA GLU A 243 13.02 0.27 -9.43
C GLU A 243 12.11 -0.37 -10.49
N LEU A 244 11.80 -1.67 -10.34
CA LEU A 244 10.79 -2.36 -11.15
C LEU A 244 9.36 -2.00 -10.73
N ASN A 245 9.17 -1.49 -9.50
CA ASN A 245 7.88 -1.01 -9.03
C ASN A 245 7.65 0.42 -9.53
N SER A 246 6.42 0.74 -9.92
CA SER A 246 6.02 2.09 -10.31
C SER A 246 4.89 2.58 -9.40
N ALA A 247 4.55 3.86 -9.50
CA ALA A 247 3.39 4.42 -8.81
C ALA A 247 2.08 3.72 -9.19
N THR A 248 2.04 3.10 -10.37
CA THR A 248 0.84 2.45 -10.93
C THR A 248 0.84 0.94 -10.76
N ARG A 249 2.02 0.32 -10.53
CA ARG A 249 2.17 -1.14 -10.53
C ARG A 249 3.21 -1.62 -9.53
N GLN A 250 2.80 -2.59 -8.72
CA GLN A 250 3.71 -3.40 -7.92
C GLN A 250 4.14 -4.61 -8.77
N THR A 251 5.41 -4.67 -9.12
CA THR A 251 6.00 -5.74 -9.93
C THR A 251 6.65 -6.80 -9.04
N VAL A 252 7.47 -6.37 -8.09
CA VAL A 252 8.15 -7.26 -7.16
C VAL A 252 7.57 -7.12 -5.75
N PRO A 253 7.50 -8.20 -4.95
CA PRO A 253 7.07 -8.16 -3.56
C PRO A 253 7.91 -7.19 -2.71
N TRP A 254 7.36 -6.69 -1.61
CA TRP A 254 8.06 -5.81 -0.67
C TRP A 254 9.37 -6.44 -0.17
N ALA A 255 9.37 -7.75 0.05
CA ALA A 255 10.55 -8.50 0.47
C ALA A 255 11.72 -8.41 -0.52
N MET A 256 11.46 -8.12 -1.79
CA MET A 256 12.46 -8.05 -2.85
C MET A 256 12.97 -6.62 -3.12
N GLU A 257 12.27 -5.59 -2.65
CA GLU A 257 12.55 -4.20 -3.04
C GLU A 257 13.98 -3.73 -2.80
N ASN A 258 14.64 -4.22 -1.73
CA ASN A 258 16.02 -3.85 -1.37
C ASN A 258 17.08 -4.77 -2.00
N THR A 259 16.68 -5.77 -2.80
CA THR A 259 17.67 -6.65 -3.44
C THR A 259 18.37 -5.94 -4.60
N PRO A 260 19.68 -6.19 -4.82
CA PRO A 260 20.35 -5.68 -6.00
C PRO A 260 19.83 -6.39 -7.25
N MET A 261 19.73 -5.67 -8.37
CA MET A 261 19.45 -6.26 -9.66
C MET A 261 20.68 -7.02 -10.18
N PRO A 262 20.53 -8.26 -10.66
CA PRO A 262 21.61 -8.95 -11.34
C PRO A 262 21.95 -8.29 -12.68
N GLN A 263 23.12 -8.63 -13.23
CA GLN A 263 23.54 -8.25 -14.58
C GLN A 263 23.66 -9.51 -15.46
N SER A 264 23.29 -9.40 -16.73
CA SER A 264 23.48 -10.44 -17.72
C SER A 264 24.96 -10.62 -18.07
N GLY A 265 25.44 -11.87 -18.08
CA GLY A 265 26.85 -12.23 -18.05
C GLY A 265 27.61 -12.22 -19.37
N ALA A 266 27.00 -11.92 -20.53
CA ALA A 266 27.69 -11.99 -21.81
C ALA A 266 28.88 -11.01 -21.97
N HIS A 267 28.98 -10.03 -21.07
CA HIS A 267 30.07 -9.05 -21.07
C HIS A 267 30.86 -8.96 -19.76
N ALA A 268 30.52 -9.75 -18.74
CA ALA A 268 31.23 -9.72 -17.45
C ALA A 268 32.71 -10.18 -17.58
N GLU A 269 33.03 -11.02 -18.54
CA GLU A 269 34.41 -11.46 -18.80
C GLU A 269 35.24 -10.44 -19.61
N HIS A 270 34.60 -9.42 -20.22
CA HIS A 270 35.25 -8.43 -21.07
C HIS A 270 35.18 -7.00 -20.54
N ALA A 271 34.62 -6.77 -19.36
CA ALA A 271 34.54 -5.42 -18.74
C ALA A 271 35.88 -4.83 -18.34
N GLY A 272 36.99 -5.51 -18.64
CA GLY A 272 38.38 -5.02 -18.40
C GLY A 272 38.93 -4.05 -19.45
N HIS A 273 38.47 -4.06 -20.68
CA HIS A 273 39.01 -3.20 -21.76
C HIS A 273 38.04 -3.06 -22.93
N SER A 274 37.22 -2.03 -22.96
CA SER A 274 36.99 -1.22 -24.17
C SER A 274 36.04 -0.06 -23.95
N MET A 275 36.52 1.14 -24.08
CA MET A 275 35.73 2.34 -24.34
C MET A 275 35.25 2.29 -25.80
N GLY A 276 34.01 1.92 -25.99
CA GLY A 276 33.29 1.99 -27.27
C GLY A 276 31.84 1.64 -27.04
N ALA A 277 30.96 2.64 -27.05
CA ALA A 277 29.53 2.43 -26.97
C ALA A 277 29.04 1.70 -28.22
N SER A 278 29.05 0.36 -28.17
CA SER A 278 28.30 -0.46 -29.12
C SER A 278 26.83 -0.42 -28.73
N ALA A 279 25.94 -0.30 -29.73
CA ALA A 279 24.49 -0.42 -29.50
C ALA A 279 24.23 -1.76 -28.76
N PRO A 280 23.26 -1.78 -27.84
CA PRO A 280 22.93 -3.00 -27.10
C PRO A 280 22.61 -4.12 -28.09
N ALA A 281 23.31 -5.27 -27.96
CA ALA A 281 22.96 -6.44 -28.72
C ALA A 281 21.52 -6.85 -28.36
N ALA A 282 20.73 -7.24 -29.36
CA ALA A 282 19.37 -7.73 -29.11
C ALA A 282 19.41 -8.95 -28.15
N PRO A 283 18.44 -9.11 -27.25
CA PRO A 283 18.32 -10.30 -26.42
C PRO A 283 18.37 -11.58 -27.29
N GLN A 284 19.14 -12.58 -26.86
CA GLN A 284 19.22 -13.86 -27.59
C GLN A 284 18.12 -14.83 -27.15
N VAL A 285 17.59 -14.63 -25.95
CA VAL A 285 16.50 -15.42 -25.41
C VAL A 285 15.18 -14.75 -25.75
N SER A 286 14.24 -15.50 -26.34
CA SER A 286 12.95 -14.98 -26.73
C SER A 286 12.00 -14.82 -25.53
N LEU A 287 11.00 -13.95 -25.66
CA LEU A 287 9.97 -13.74 -24.63
C LEU A 287 9.20 -15.04 -24.37
N GLN A 288 8.95 -15.86 -25.42
CA GLN A 288 8.31 -17.16 -25.28
C GLN A 288 9.14 -18.11 -24.42
N GLN A 289 10.45 -18.17 -24.65
CA GLN A 289 11.35 -19.02 -23.85
C GLN A 289 11.34 -18.60 -22.37
N VAL A 290 11.27 -17.29 -22.07
CA VAL A 290 11.15 -16.80 -20.69
C VAL A 290 9.79 -17.15 -20.10
N GLN A 291 8.70 -17.09 -20.88
CA GLN A 291 7.38 -17.54 -20.46
C GLN A 291 7.35 -19.05 -20.17
N ASP A 292 7.95 -19.86 -21.03
CA ASP A 292 8.06 -21.32 -20.85
C ASP A 292 8.87 -21.67 -19.59
N LEU A 293 9.91 -20.87 -19.30
CA LEU A 293 10.69 -20.99 -18.07
C LEU A 293 9.84 -20.73 -16.83
N ALA A 294 8.95 -19.72 -16.85
CA ALA A 294 8.02 -19.46 -15.74
C ALA A 294 7.14 -20.69 -15.45
N SER A 295 6.62 -21.33 -16.50
CA SER A 295 5.81 -22.56 -16.39
C SER A 295 6.64 -23.71 -15.84
N THR A 296 7.85 -23.93 -16.35
CA THR A 296 8.78 -24.99 -15.92
C THR A 296 9.18 -24.82 -14.45
N ARG A 297 9.28 -23.58 -13.98
CA ARG A 297 9.62 -23.22 -12.60
C ARG A 297 8.39 -23.11 -11.70
N ALA A 298 7.21 -23.51 -12.16
CA ALA A 298 5.96 -23.49 -11.43
C ALA A 298 5.68 -22.11 -10.78
N VAL A 299 5.88 -21.04 -11.55
CA VAL A 299 5.48 -19.69 -11.14
C VAL A 299 3.96 -19.59 -11.23
N GLU A 300 3.32 -19.08 -10.19
CA GLU A 300 1.86 -18.92 -10.11
C GLU A 300 1.35 -18.03 -11.25
N PRO A 301 0.21 -18.36 -11.90
CA PRO A 301 -0.41 -17.49 -12.90
C PRO A 301 -0.68 -16.08 -12.36
N GLY A 302 -0.60 -15.07 -13.23
CA GLY A 302 -0.69 -13.66 -12.85
C GLY A 302 0.69 -12.99 -12.69
N TYR A 303 1.74 -13.71 -13.02
CA TYR A 303 3.09 -13.13 -13.07
C TYR A 303 3.22 -12.14 -14.23
N SER A 304 4.21 -11.28 -14.09
CA SER A 304 4.70 -10.39 -15.16
C SER A 304 6.12 -10.75 -15.56
N ILE A 305 6.47 -10.47 -16.80
CA ILE A 305 7.83 -10.55 -17.32
C ILE A 305 8.28 -9.13 -17.67
N THR A 306 9.22 -8.57 -16.89
CA THR A 306 9.88 -7.31 -17.23
C THR A 306 10.98 -7.59 -18.23
N LEU A 307 11.01 -6.83 -19.33
CA LEU A 307 11.97 -6.97 -20.40
C LEU A 307 13.26 -6.20 -20.08
N PRO A 308 14.45 -6.69 -20.47
CA PRO A 308 15.69 -5.94 -20.33
C PRO A 308 15.68 -4.68 -21.21
N THR A 309 16.13 -3.56 -20.65
CA THR A 309 16.21 -2.27 -21.36
C THR A 309 17.63 -1.81 -21.63
N SER A 310 18.64 -2.57 -21.17
CA SER A 310 20.07 -2.32 -21.37
C SER A 310 20.82 -3.61 -21.75
N ALA A 311 22.04 -3.47 -22.24
CA ALA A 311 22.85 -4.62 -22.64
C ALA A 311 23.24 -5.53 -21.47
N ASP A 312 23.29 -5.03 -20.27
CA ASP A 312 23.54 -5.75 -19.01
C ASP A 312 22.24 -6.08 -18.26
N GLY A 313 21.10 -5.68 -18.79
CA GLY A 313 19.79 -5.94 -18.20
C GLY A 313 19.44 -7.42 -18.14
N VAL A 314 18.45 -7.76 -17.35
CA VAL A 314 17.93 -9.13 -17.18
C VAL A 314 16.43 -9.17 -17.45
N TYR A 315 15.90 -10.31 -17.88
CA TYR A 315 14.48 -10.56 -17.74
C TYR A 315 14.16 -10.77 -16.25
N THR A 316 13.06 -10.21 -15.79
CA THR A 316 12.54 -10.46 -14.44
C THR A 316 11.15 -11.06 -14.53
N ILE A 317 10.98 -12.30 -14.11
CA ILE A 317 9.67 -12.93 -13.90
C ILE A 317 9.30 -12.71 -12.44
N ALA A 318 8.19 -12.04 -12.20
CA ALA A 318 7.75 -11.78 -10.84
C ALA A 318 6.24 -11.97 -10.70
N VAL A 319 5.83 -12.61 -9.62
CA VAL A 319 4.44 -12.68 -9.17
C VAL A 319 4.33 -12.17 -7.74
N PHE A 320 3.41 -11.26 -7.54
CA PHE A 320 2.94 -10.79 -6.24
C PHE A 320 1.58 -11.46 -6.00
N ALA A 321 1.65 -12.69 -5.50
CA ALA A 321 0.53 -13.62 -5.46
C ALA A 321 -0.53 -13.20 -4.43
N ASP A 322 -1.77 -13.62 -4.64
CA ASP A 322 -2.85 -13.43 -3.65
C ASP A 322 -2.55 -14.15 -2.33
N ASP A 323 -1.88 -15.29 -2.38
CA ASP A 323 -1.25 -15.96 -1.24
C ASP A 323 0.27 -15.79 -1.36
N PRO A 324 0.91 -15.00 -0.49
CA PRO A 324 2.33 -14.68 -0.62
C PRO A 324 3.26 -15.90 -0.47
N ARG A 325 2.73 -17.05 -0.04
CA ARG A 325 3.48 -18.31 -0.06
C ARG A 325 3.80 -18.80 -1.46
N ASN A 326 3.11 -18.28 -2.46
CA ASN A 326 3.33 -18.53 -3.89
C ASN A 326 4.15 -17.42 -4.58
N ASP A 327 4.63 -16.41 -3.82
CA ASP A 327 5.50 -15.38 -4.39
C ASP A 327 6.73 -15.98 -5.04
N ALA A 328 7.10 -15.41 -6.17
CA ALA A 328 8.30 -15.77 -6.90
C ALA A 328 8.90 -14.53 -7.57
N THR A 329 10.22 -14.43 -7.52
CA THR A 329 10.98 -13.46 -8.32
C THR A 329 12.20 -14.16 -8.90
N LEU A 330 12.21 -14.28 -10.23
CA LEU A 330 13.31 -14.90 -10.97
C LEU A 330 13.97 -13.84 -11.85
N HIS A 331 15.30 -13.78 -11.80
CA HIS A 331 16.08 -12.99 -12.74
C HIS A 331 16.78 -13.92 -13.72
N VAL A 332 16.64 -13.63 -15.02
CA VAL A 332 17.09 -14.51 -16.11
C VAL A 332 18.02 -13.71 -17.02
N ASP A 333 19.17 -14.30 -17.30
CA ASP A 333 20.17 -13.75 -18.24
C ASP A 333 19.59 -13.64 -19.64
N GLN A 334 19.61 -12.44 -20.24
CA GLN A 334 18.97 -12.18 -21.53
C GLN A 334 19.65 -12.87 -22.72
N TYR A 335 20.88 -13.34 -22.58
CA TYR A 335 21.64 -13.96 -23.66
C TYR A 335 21.60 -15.49 -23.60
N THR A 336 21.70 -16.03 -22.38
CA THR A 336 21.83 -17.48 -22.17
C THR A 336 20.56 -18.15 -21.71
N GLY A 337 19.56 -17.40 -21.20
CA GLY A 337 18.37 -17.95 -20.56
C GLY A 337 18.63 -18.61 -19.20
N LYS A 338 19.85 -18.46 -18.68
CA LYS A 338 20.20 -19.01 -17.36
C LYS A 338 19.46 -18.23 -16.27
N VAL A 339 18.83 -18.94 -15.34
CA VAL A 339 18.29 -18.32 -14.12
C VAL A 339 19.46 -17.92 -13.23
N LEU A 340 19.63 -16.64 -13.02
CA LEU A 340 20.69 -16.07 -12.19
C LEU A 340 20.30 -16.14 -10.71
N VAL A 341 19.04 -15.83 -10.40
CA VAL A 341 18.49 -15.84 -9.05
C VAL A 341 17.04 -16.30 -9.13
N ASP A 342 16.60 -17.15 -8.20
CA ASP A 342 15.21 -17.61 -8.02
C ASP A 342 14.86 -17.48 -6.55
N VAL A 343 14.10 -16.46 -6.18
CA VAL A 343 13.71 -16.16 -4.80
C VAL A 343 12.26 -16.51 -4.60
N ARG A 344 12.00 -17.24 -3.53
CA ARG A 344 10.68 -17.74 -3.15
C ARG A 344 10.36 -17.37 -1.70
N TRP A 345 9.10 -17.56 -1.30
CA TRP A 345 8.63 -17.33 0.07
C TRP A 345 9.55 -17.93 1.17
N GLN A 346 10.08 -19.13 0.95
CA GLN A 346 10.96 -19.81 1.90
C GLN A 346 12.29 -19.09 2.14
N ASP A 347 12.68 -18.20 1.22
CA ASP A 347 13.92 -17.45 1.32
C ASP A 347 13.74 -16.14 2.10
N TYR A 348 12.48 -15.72 2.34
CA TYR A 348 12.17 -14.53 3.10
C TYR A 348 12.44 -14.73 4.59
N ASN A 349 12.91 -13.68 5.28
CA ASN A 349 12.97 -13.68 6.73
C ASN A 349 11.56 -13.57 7.35
N ASN A 350 11.46 -13.85 8.66
CA ASN A 350 10.15 -13.87 9.33
C ASN A 350 9.43 -12.53 9.34
N VAL A 351 10.17 -11.40 9.34
CA VAL A 351 9.56 -10.06 9.30
C VAL A 351 9.00 -9.78 7.92
N ALA A 352 9.75 -10.11 6.86
CA ALA A 352 9.28 -10.01 5.49
C ALA A 352 8.03 -10.86 5.25
N ARG A 353 8.03 -12.12 5.72
CA ARG A 353 6.84 -13.00 5.66
C ARG A 353 5.64 -12.38 6.37
N ALA A 354 5.83 -11.84 7.57
CA ALA A 354 4.74 -11.19 8.32
C ALA A 354 4.23 -9.93 7.60
N THR A 355 5.11 -9.17 6.96
CA THR A 355 4.76 -7.99 6.19
C THR A 355 3.92 -8.36 4.96
N GLU A 356 4.38 -9.33 4.16
CA GLU A 356 3.64 -9.80 2.97
C GLU A 356 2.26 -10.35 3.33
N LEU A 357 2.18 -11.17 4.40
CA LEU A 357 0.89 -11.63 4.92
C LEU A 357 -0.02 -10.46 5.33
N GLY A 358 0.54 -9.47 6.02
CA GLY A 358 -0.19 -8.28 6.44
C GLY A 358 -0.73 -7.47 5.25
N VAL A 359 0.06 -7.35 4.20
CA VAL A 359 -0.31 -6.66 2.95
C VAL A 359 -1.44 -7.41 2.23
N MET A 360 -1.31 -8.73 2.02
CA MET A 360 -2.34 -9.51 1.34
C MET A 360 -3.65 -9.57 2.13
N LEU A 361 -3.58 -9.60 3.46
CA LEU A 361 -4.75 -9.44 4.32
C LEU A 361 -5.39 -8.04 4.16
N HIS A 362 -4.58 -6.99 4.11
CA HIS A 362 -5.03 -5.60 3.92
C HIS A 362 -5.73 -5.42 2.57
N GLU A 363 -5.16 -5.98 1.49
CA GLU A 363 -5.73 -5.90 0.16
C GLU A 363 -6.96 -6.81 -0.06
N GLY A 364 -7.29 -7.66 0.92
CA GLY A 364 -8.46 -8.53 0.83
C GLY A 364 -8.28 -9.74 -0.08
N LYS A 365 -7.03 -10.16 -0.36
CA LYS A 365 -6.69 -11.19 -1.35
C LYS A 365 -6.52 -12.58 -0.75
N MET A 366 -5.77 -12.71 0.35
CA MET A 366 -5.21 -13.96 0.85
C MET A 366 -6.19 -15.12 1.00
N PHE A 367 -7.44 -14.86 1.40
CA PHE A 367 -8.49 -15.87 1.59
C PHE A 367 -9.67 -15.67 0.61
N GLY A 368 -9.41 -15.05 -0.55
CA GLY A 368 -10.42 -14.80 -1.57
C GLY A 368 -11.61 -13.99 -1.03
N ALA A 369 -12.83 -14.40 -1.40
CA ALA A 369 -14.06 -13.68 -1.07
C ALA A 369 -14.27 -13.45 0.45
N LEU A 370 -13.81 -14.38 1.30
CA LEU A 370 -13.94 -14.22 2.75
C LEU A 370 -13.14 -13.02 3.24
N ASN A 371 -11.87 -12.92 2.83
CA ASN A 371 -11.04 -11.77 3.19
C ASN A 371 -11.60 -10.46 2.61
N GLN A 372 -12.06 -10.48 1.36
CA GLN A 372 -12.69 -9.34 0.72
C GLN A 372 -13.90 -8.83 1.51
N ILE A 373 -14.77 -9.72 1.98
CA ILE A 373 -15.92 -9.36 2.82
C ILE A 373 -15.47 -8.79 4.17
N ILE A 374 -14.47 -9.39 4.81
CA ILE A 374 -13.94 -8.89 6.09
C ILE A 374 -13.41 -7.47 5.93
N ILE A 375 -12.61 -7.19 4.89
CA ILE A 375 -12.05 -5.86 4.65
C ILE A 375 -13.15 -4.85 4.29
N LEU A 376 -14.15 -5.25 3.51
CA LEU A 376 -15.32 -4.40 3.28
C LEU A 376 -16.00 -4.01 4.60
N LEU A 377 -16.24 -4.97 5.50
CA LEU A 377 -16.81 -4.69 6.82
C LEU A 377 -15.93 -3.75 7.65
N VAL A 378 -14.61 -3.90 7.60
CA VAL A 378 -13.66 -2.99 8.26
C VAL A 378 -13.80 -1.58 7.68
N CYS A 379 -13.81 -1.41 6.37
CA CYS A 379 -14.02 -0.11 5.72
C CYS A 379 -15.36 0.53 6.13
N LEU A 380 -16.44 -0.25 6.18
CA LEU A 380 -17.74 0.23 6.64
C LEU A 380 -17.73 0.63 8.13
N MET A 381 -17.01 -0.10 8.99
CA MET A 381 -16.82 0.27 10.39
C MET A 381 -16.00 1.55 10.54
N ILE A 382 -14.96 1.75 9.71
CA ILE A 382 -14.16 2.98 9.68
C ILE A 382 -15.04 4.17 9.29
N LEU A 383 -15.86 4.03 8.25
CA LEU A 383 -16.82 5.06 7.82
C LEU A 383 -17.81 5.38 8.93
N LEU A 384 -18.44 4.37 9.54
CA LEU A 384 -19.37 4.55 10.63
C LEU A 384 -18.71 5.19 11.85
N GLY A 385 -17.50 4.77 12.22
CA GLY A 385 -16.72 5.33 13.32
C GLY A 385 -16.38 6.81 13.08
N SER A 386 -15.90 7.15 11.89
CA SER A 386 -15.55 8.52 11.51
C SER A 386 -16.77 9.43 11.46
N VAL A 387 -17.84 9.01 10.76
CA VAL A 387 -19.08 9.78 10.65
C VAL A 387 -19.75 9.96 12.02
N SER A 388 -19.84 8.90 12.83
CA SER A 388 -20.44 9.00 14.17
C SER A 388 -19.64 9.94 15.09
N GLY A 389 -18.30 9.90 14.99
CA GLY A 389 -17.42 10.85 15.70
C GLY A 389 -17.69 12.31 15.31
N LEU A 390 -17.75 12.59 14.00
CA LEU A 390 -18.08 13.93 13.47
C LEU A 390 -19.49 14.39 13.87
N VAL A 391 -20.49 13.50 13.80
CA VAL A 391 -21.86 13.83 14.24
C VAL A 391 -21.93 14.14 15.72
N MET A 392 -21.22 13.37 16.57
CA MET A 392 -21.15 13.66 18.01
C MET A 392 -20.50 15.01 18.30
N TRP A 393 -19.44 15.33 17.58
CA TRP A 393 -18.77 16.63 17.65
C TRP A 393 -19.74 17.74 17.24
N TRP A 394 -20.36 17.62 16.06
CA TRP A 394 -21.30 18.62 15.53
C TRP A 394 -22.45 18.92 16.50
N LYS A 395 -23.07 17.88 17.08
CA LYS A 395 -24.18 18.00 18.04
C LYS A 395 -23.74 18.59 19.41
N ARG A 396 -22.46 18.63 19.72
CA ARG A 396 -21.94 19.12 20.99
C ARG A 396 -21.35 20.53 20.90
N ARG A 397 -20.90 20.95 19.73
CA ARG A 397 -20.22 22.22 19.58
C ARG A 397 -21.15 23.38 19.97
N PRO A 398 -20.68 24.38 20.77
CA PRO A 398 -21.41 25.61 21.00
C PRO A 398 -21.44 26.45 19.71
N GLU A 399 -22.44 27.31 19.58
CA GLU A 399 -22.49 28.26 18.47
C GLU A 399 -21.22 29.13 18.49
N GLY A 400 -20.57 29.26 17.32
CA GLY A 400 -19.33 30.05 17.16
C GLY A 400 -18.05 29.44 17.72
N GLY A 401 -18.07 28.19 18.26
CA GLY A 401 -16.89 27.55 18.83
C GLY A 401 -16.65 26.12 18.37
N LEU A 402 -15.39 25.64 18.48
CA LEU A 402 -15.00 24.25 18.14
C LEU A 402 -15.49 23.20 19.16
N GLY A 403 -16.07 23.63 20.31
CA GLY A 403 -16.54 22.70 21.33
C GLY A 403 -15.46 21.82 21.93
N VAL A 404 -14.25 22.37 22.07
CA VAL A 404 -13.10 21.68 22.65
C VAL A 404 -13.41 21.30 24.10
N PRO A 405 -13.03 20.09 24.56
CA PRO A 405 -13.11 19.73 25.96
C PRO A 405 -12.34 20.76 26.84
N PRO A 406 -12.91 21.31 27.93
CA PRO A 406 -12.30 22.37 28.70
C PRO A 406 -10.95 21.98 29.32
N LEU A 407 -9.93 22.82 29.15
CA LEU A 407 -8.66 22.74 29.89
C LEU A 407 -8.89 23.26 31.31
N ARG A 408 -8.66 22.43 32.31
CA ARG A 408 -8.45 22.93 33.68
C ARG A 408 -6.97 23.29 33.82
N HIS A 409 -6.65 24.45 34.36
CA HIS A 409 -5.35 25.15 34.31
C HIS A 409 -4.15 24.42 34.94
N ASP A 410 -4.36 23.31 35.62
CA ASP A 410 -3.29 22.54 36.27
C ASP A 410 -3.07 21.22 35.55
N LEU A 411 -2.36 21.24 34.40
CA LEU A 411 -1.82 20.01 33.82
C LEU A 411 -0.75 19.49 34.81
N PRO A 412 -0.97 18.37 35.49
CA PRO A 412 0.09 17.75 36.25
C PRO A 412 1.24 17.42 35.27
N LYS A 413 2.48 17.72 35.71
CA LYS A 413 3.70 17.31 34.97
C LYS A 413 3.79 15.80 35.02
N TRP A 414 3.02 15.14 34.13
CA TRP A 414 2.91 13.70 34.09
C TRP A 414 4.15 13.15 33.38
N LYS A 415 5.08 12.65 34.16
CA LYS A 415 6.23 11.91 33.62
C LYS A 415 5.78 10.82 32.64
N THR A 416 4.69 10.12 32.94
CA THR A 416 4.09 9.10 32.08
C THR A 416 3.62 9.64 30.73
N ALA A 417 2.99 10.83 30.67
CA ALA A 417 2.57 11.42 29.39
C ALA A 417 3.77 11.80 28.52
N ILE A 418 4.84 12.32 29.15
CA ILE A 418 6.09 12.63 28.43
C ILE A 418 6.72 11.34 27.89
N VAL A 419 6.77 10.26 28.67
CA VAL A 419 7.29 8.98 28.23
C VAL A 419 6.48 8.41 27.05
N ILE A 420 5.14 8.50 27.13
CA ILE A 420 4.26 8.08 26.03
C ILE A 420 4.51 8.93 24.78
N MET A 421 4.63 10.25 24.91
CA MET A 421 4.90 11.14 23.77
C MET A 421 6.27 10.85 23.13
N ILE A 422 7.30 10.61 23.93
CA ILE A 422 8.62 10.23 23.45
C ILE A 422 8.53 8.88 22.75
N GLY A 423 7.87 7.89 23.36
CA GLY A 423 7.69 6.56 22.75
C GLY A 423 6.93 6.63 21.41
N LEU A 424 5.86 7.40 21.33
CA LEU A 424 5.15 7.65 20.07
C LEU A 424 6.00 8.41 19.05
N GLY A 425 6.80 9.39 19.49
CA GLY A 425 7.70 10.13 18.61
C GLY A 425 8.83 9.28 18.04
N VAL A 426 9.32 8.31 18.79
CA VAL A 426 10.32 7.33 18.32
C VAL A 426 9.67 6.30 17.39
N ALA A 427 8.51 5.76 17.77
CA ALA A 427 7.81 4.76 16.98
C ALA A 427 7.22 5.35 15.68
N PHE A 428 6.74 6.60 15.72
CA PHE A 428 6.10 7.30 14.61
C PHE A 428 6.66 8.73 14.51
N PRO A 429 7.80 8.93 13.85
CA PRO A 429 8.51 10.23 13.86
C PRO A 429 7.66 11.42 13.40
N LEU A 430 6.81 11.25 12.38
CA LEU A 430 5.92 12.33 11.91
C LEU A 430 4.88 12.72 12.98
N VAL A 431 4.38 11.76 13.75
CA VAL A 431 3.51 12.03 14.92
C VAL A 431 4.29 12.84 15.96
N GLY A 432 5.53 12.43 16.26
CA GLY A 432 6.43 13.15 17.16
C GLY A 432 6.65 14.60 16.75
N VAL A 433 6.99 14.83 15.47
CA VAL A 433 7.18 16.20 14.92
C VAL A 433 5.88 17.01 15.01
N SER A 434 4.73 16.41 14.70
CA SER A 434 3.43 17.09 14.81
C SER A 434 3.09 17.49 16.25
N LEU A 435 3.43 16.65 17.23
CA LEU A 435 3.28 16.98 18.66
C LEU A 435 4.14 18.19 19.07
N LEU A 436 5.39 18.22 18.61
CA LEU A 436 6.29 19.37 18.86
C LEU A 436 5.77 20.64 18.17
N ALA A 437 5.27 20.54 16.95
CA ALA A 437 4.68 21.66 16.22
C ALA A 437 3.45 22.21 16.95
N VAL A 438 2.52 21.34 17.40
CA VAL A 438 1.35 21.74 18.20
C VAL A 438 1.78 22.38 19.51
N TRP A 439 2.76 21.81 20.20
CA TRP A 439 3.29 22.37 21.45
C TRP A 439 3.91 23.76 21.23
N ALA A 440 4.71 23.95 20.18
CA ALA A 440 5.34 25.23 19.86
C ALA A 440 4.30 26.30 19.48
N LEU A 441 3.27 25.94 18.73
CA LEU A 441 2.15 26.84 18.40
C LEU A 441 1.35 27.21 19.64
N ASP A 442 1.05 26.27 20.53
CA ASP A 442 0.36 26.54 21.79
C ASP A 442 1.17 27.50 22.69
N TRP A 443 2.47 27.24 22.81
CA TRP A 443 3.38 28.08 23.57
C TRP A 443 3.56 29.50 22.98
N GLY A 444 3.76 29.56 21.63
CA GLY A 444 4.09 30.82 20.95
C GLY A 444 2.89 31.75 20.70
N VAL A 445 1.71 31.18 20.43
CA VAL A 445 0.51 31.93 19.99
C VAL A 445 -0.54 32.02 21.10
N LEU A 446 -0.92 30.90 21.72
CA LEU A 446 -2.02 30.86 22.68
C LEU A 446 -1.61 31.35 24.05
N SER A 447 -0.41 31.03 24.53
CA SER A 447 0.09 31.48 25.81
C SER A 447 0.35 33.00 25.85
N ARG A 448 0.68 33.63 24.71
CA ARG A 448 0.87 35.07 24.60
C ARG A 448 -0.46 35.84 24.58
N LYS A 449 -1.51 35.30 23.94
CA LYS A 449 -2.85 35.92 23.94
C LYS A 449 -3.52 35.87 25.30
N LEU A 450 -3.25 34.82 26.11
CA LEU A 450 -3.78 34.70 27.48
C LEU A 450 -3.07 35.62 28.50
N LYS A 451 -1.86 36.14 28.19
CA LYS A 451 -1.16 37.14 29.03
C LYS A 451 -1.50 38.58 28.65
N ALA A 452 -2.14 38.77 27.49
CA ALA A 452 -2.51 40.08 26.96
C ALA A 452 -4.02 40.41 27.15
N ALA A 453 -4.82 39.44 27.63
CA ALA A 453 -6.21 39.58 28.08
C ALA A 453 -6.31 39.42 29.60
#